data_a30e9cd8cf67bab6d39c2b7aefeea2bc
#
_entry.id   a30e9cd8cf67bab6d39c2b7aefeea2bc
#
_cell.length_a   1.000
_cell.length_b   1.000
_cell.length_c   1.000
_cell.angle_alpha   90.00
_cell.angle_beta   90.00
_cell.angle_gamma   90.00
#
_symmetry.space_group_name_H-M   'P 1'
#
loop_
_entity.id
_entity.type
_entity.pdbx_description
1 polymer ?
#
loop_
_entity_poly.entity_id
_entity_poly.type
_entity_poly.pdbx_seq_one_letter_code
_entity_poly.pdbx_strand_id
1 'polypeptide(L)'
;MNPIETTMQAPQGSFTLQRRPRRRRELLRAWDAADEYLLREVAQQIRPGTGVRVLVVNDSFGALAVALASWAPQAWSDSFLSQLATRDNLLANGIDPAGVTQVNSLQQPAGPVDLVLIKVPKTLALLEDQLIRLRPLLTAETKVLVAGMVKALPRSVWAMLEKLLGATDTALAWKKARLIRVTPDLTLTVPDSPYPVQYRLEGTDWLISNHANVFS
;
A
#
# COMPACT_ATOMS: atom_id res chain seq x y z
N MET A 1 1.96 -32.94 3.03
CA MET A 1 2.02 -31.44 3.07
C MET A 1 0.86 -30.94 2.24
N ASN A 2 -0.07 -30.21 2.82
CA ASN A 2 -1.15 -29.62 2.01
C ASN A 2 -0.56 -28.59 1.04
N PRO A 3 -1.03 -28.55 -0.21
CA PRO A 3 -0.63 -27.52 -1.16
C PRO A 3 -0.98 -26.13 -0.59
N ILE A 4 -0.13 -25.15 -0.87
CA ILE A 4 -0.38 -23.77 -0.44
C ILE A 4 -1.60 -23.24 -1.16
N GLU A 5 -2.43 -22.54 -0.40
CA GLU A 5 -3.57 -21.81 -0.95
C GLU A 5 -3.05 -20.68 -1.87
N THR A 6 -3.38 -20.78 -3.15
CA THR A 6 -3.05 -19.78 -4.17
C THR A 6 -4.25 -18.98 -4.62
N THR A 7 -5.45 -19.32 -4.14
CA THR A 7 -6.70 -18.65 -4.50
C THR A 7 -7.23 -17.84 -3.30
N MET A 8 -7.18 -16.52 -3.42
CA MET A 8 -7.76 -15.59 -2.45
C MET A 8 -9.26 -15.43 -2.71
N GLN A 9 -10.06 -15.62 -1.67
CA GLN A 9 -11.49 -15.31 -1.68
C GLN A 9 -11.70 -13.94 -1.03
N ALA A 10 -12.29 -13.01 -1.78
CA ALA A 10 -12.60 -11.67 -1.31
C ALA A 10 -14.03 -11.27 -1.74
N PRO A 11 -14.65 -10.24 -1.13
CA PRO A 11 -15.96 -9.75 -1.57
C PRO A 11 -16.01 -9.32 -3.04
N GLN A 12 -14.86 -8.94 -3.61
CA GLN A 12 -14.70 -8.54 -5.00
C GLN A 12 -14.63 -9.72 -5.98
N GLY A 13 -14.37 -10.93 -5.47
CA GLY A 13 -14.26 -12.12 -6.30
C GLY A 13 -13.24 -13.14 -5.78
N SER A 14 -12.89 -14.07 -6.65
CA SER A 14 -11.89 -15.12 -6.42
C SER A 14 -10.67 -14.87 -7.31
N PHE A 15 -9.47 -14.80 -6.73
CA PHE A 15 -8.26 -14.38 -7.43
C PHE A 15 -7.11 -15.36 -7.18
N THR A 16 -6.48 -15.81 -8.26
CA THR A 16 -5.26 -16.61 -8.20
C THR A 16 -4.05 -15.71 -8.02
N LEU A 17 -3.31 -15.89 -6.92
CA LEU A 17 -2.19 -15.02 -6.55
C LEU A 17 -0.95 -15.85 -6.21
N GLN A 18 0.20 -15.42 -6.72
CA GLN A 18 1.48 -16.05 -6.49
C GLN A 18 2.52 -15.01 -6.04
N ARG A 19 3.47 -15.44 -5.24
CA ARG A 19 4.59 -14.61 -4.77
C ARG A 19 5.69 -14.50 -5.82
N ARG A 20 6.48 -13.42 -5.72
CA ARG A 20 7.76 -13.25 -6.41
C ARG A 20 8.88 -13.04 -5.38
N PRO A 21 10.09 -13.58 -5.58
CA PRO A 21 10.45 -14.56 -6.63
C PRO A 21 9.71 -15.88 -6.43
N ARG A 22 9.39 -16.60 -7.52
CA ARG A 22 8.75 -17.92 -7.44
C ARG A 22 9.73 -18.93 -6.83
N ARG A 23 9.29 -19.66 -5.81
CA ARG A 23 10.07 -20.69 -5.15
C ARG A 23 9.49 -22.06 -5.45
N ARG A 24 10.38 -23.05 -5.62
CA ARG A 24 9.99 -24.45 -5.90
C ARG A 24 9.13 -25.06 -4.78
N ARG A 25 9.35 -24.61 -3.53
CA ARG A 25 8.55 -24.96 -2.34
C ARG A 25 8.16 -23.66 -1.63
N GLU A 26 7.16 -22.97 -2.20
CA GLU A 26 6.60 -21.81 -1.54
C GLU A 26 5.77 -22.26 -0.33
N LEU A 27 5.96 -21.63 0.82
CA LEU A 27 5.28 -21.97 2.08
C LEU A 27 4.30 -20.88 2.52
N LEU A 28 4.24 -19.75 1.81
CA LEU A 28 3.44 -18.61 2.22
C LEU A 28 2.52 -18.16 1.08
N ARG A 29 1.28 -17.79 1.44
CA ARG A 29 0.34 -17.15 0.52
C ARG A 29 0.88 -15.82 0.00
N ALA A 30 0.41 -15.36 -1.16
CA ALA A 30 0.75 -14.07 -1.72
C ALA A 30 -0.02 -12.90 -1.07
N TRP A 31 -0.90 -13.17 -0.12
CA TRP A 31 -1.66 -12.18 0.64
C TRP A 31 -1.69 -12.56 2.12
N ASP A 32 -2.06 -11.64 2.97
CA ASP A 32 -2.28 -11.85 4.39
C ASP A 32 -3.66 -11.33 4.83
N ALA A 33 -3.96 -11.46 6.11
CA ALA A 33 -5.24 -11.03 6.65
C ALA A 33 -5.46 -9.51 6.58
N ALA A 34 -4.42 -8.70 6.43
CA ALA A 34 -4.56 -7.26 6.25
C ALA A 34 -5.10 -6.92 4.85
N ASP A 35 -4.70 -7.68 3.81
CA ASP A 35 -5.27 -7.55 2.47
C ASP A 35 -6.77 -7.91 2.47
N GLU A 36 -7.10 -9.06 3.05
CA GLU A 36 -8.50 -9.50 3.18
C GLU A 36 -9.33 -8.49 3.98
N TYR A 37 -8.77 -7.89 5.03
CA TYR A 37 -9.48 -6.91 5.85
C TYR A 37 -9.76 -5.61 5.10
N LEU A 38 -8.76 -5.08 4.37
CA LEU A 38 -8.94 -3.90 3.52
C LEU A 38 -10.03 -4.14 2.49
N LEU A 39 -10.00 -5.26 1.77
CA LEU A 39 -11.00 -5.59 0.75
C LEU A 39 -12.42 -5.75 1.33
N ARG A 40 -12.55 -6.32 2.54
CA ARG A 40 -13.83 -6.37 3.26
C ARG A 40 -14.36 -4.99 3.60
N GLU A 41 -13.51 -4.13 4.12
CA GLU A 41 -13.88 -2.77 4.49
C GLU A 41 -14.30 -1.95 3.26
N VAL A 42 -13.56 -2.08 2.16
CA VAL A 42 -13.93 -1.46 0.88
C VAL A 42 -15.32 -1.90 0.45
N ALA A 43 -15.64 -3.18 0.50
CA ALA A 43 -16.94 -3.70 0.10
C ALA A 43 -18.11 -3.19 0.98
N GLN A 44 -17.83 -2.86 2.24
CA GLN A 44 -18.84 -2.32 3.16
C GLN A 44 -19.05 -0.81 3.02
N GLN A 45 -17.98 -0.06 2.71
CA GLN A 45 -18.01 1.40 2.74
C GLN A 45 -18.10 2.06 1.37
N ILE A 46 -17.64 1.37 0.33
CA ILE A 46 -17.55 1.94 -1.02
C ILE A 46 -18.48 1.18 -1.94
N ARG A 47 -19.46 1.87 -2.49
CA ARG A 47 -20.29 1.29 -3.55
C ARG A 47 -19.47 1.21 -4.83
N PRO A 48 -19.49 0.08 -5.55
CA PRO A 48 -18.90 0.01 -6.88
C PRO A 48 -19.49 1.11 -7.76
N GLY A 49 -18.64 1.94 -8.33
CA GLY A 49 -19.07 3.02 -9.21
C GLY A 49 -17.95 3.37 -10.18
N THR A 50 -18.33 3.92 -11.33
CA THR A 50 -17.39 4.47 -12.29
C THR A 50 -16.79 5.77 -11.75
N GLY A 51 -15.50 5.95 -11.87
CA GLY A 51 -14.81 7.19 -11.55
C GLY A 51 -14.18 7.30 -10.15
N VAL A 52 -14.24 6.24 -9.32
CA VAL A 52 -13.51 6.22 -8.03
C VAL A 52 -12.01 6.13 -8.28
N ARG A 53 -11.26 7.13 -7.87
CA ARG A 53 -9.79 7.18 -8.00
C ARG A 53 -9.15 6.48 -6.80
N VAL A 54 -8.58 5.31 -7.05
CA VAL A 54 -8.03 4.43 -6.02
C VAL A 54 -6.51 4.46 -6.05
N LEU A 55 -5.91 4.63 -4.87
CA LEU A 55 -4.48 4.48 -4.65
C LEU A 55 -4.23 3.32 -3.67
N VAL A 56 -3.48 2.33 -4.11
CA VAL A 56 -3.03 1.20 -3.30
C VAL A 56 -1.55 1.37 -2.99
N VAL A 57 -1.19 1.35 -1.71
CA VAL A 57 0.17 1.62 -1.25
C VAL A 57 0.76 0.38 -0.56
N ASN A 58 1.95 -0.04 -0.99
CA ASN A 58 2.70 -1.17 -0.44
C ASN A 58 2.01 -2.54 -0.58
N ASP A 59 1.31 -2.76 -1.67
CA ASP A 59 0.74 -4.08 -2.00
C ASP A 59 1.85 -5.02 -2.45
N SER A 60 2.25 -5.94 -1.57
CA SER A 60 3.46 -6.76 -1.75
C SER A 60 3.45 -7.66 -2.98
N PHE A 61 2.28 -8.17 -3.38
CA PHE A 61 2.14 -9.12 -4.50
C PHE A 61 0.92 -8.82 -5.38
N GLY A 62 0.30 -7.66 -5.23
CA GLY A 62 -0.81 -7.24 -6.06
C GLY A 62 -2.18 -7.74 -5.61
N ALA A 63 -2.34 -8.21 -4.36
CA ALA A 63 -3.62 -8.73 -3.87
C ALA A 63 -4.74 -7.69 -3.91
N LEU A 64 -4.45 -6.46 -3.51
CA LEU A 64 -5.40 -5.34 -3.54
C LEU A 64 -5.60 -4.82 -4.95
N ALA A 65 -4.50 -4.62 -5.69
CA ALA A 65 -4.54 -4.10 -7.06
C ALA A 65 -5.29 -5.03 -8.01
N VAL A 66 -5.10 -6.35 -7.90
CA VAL A 66 -5.82 -7.36 -8.70
C VAL A 66 -7.31 -7.37 -8.35
N ALA A 67 -7.63 -7.39 -7.05
CA ALA A 67 -9.03 -7.43 -6.60
C ALA A 67 -9.82 -6.16 -6.99
N LEU A 68 -9.15 -5.03 -7.14
CA LEU A 68 -9.74 -3.73 -7.47
C LEU A 68 -9.42 -3.28 -8.91
N ALA A 69 -8.92 -4.17 -9.77
CA ALA A 69 -8.48 -3.82 -11.12
C ALA A 69 -9.59 -3.20 -11.99
N SER A 70 -10.87 -3.56 -11.76
CA SER A 70 -12.01 -2.93 -12.44
C SER A 70 -12.18 -1.43 -12.13
N TRP A 71 -11.50 -0.91 -11.10
CA TRP A 71 -11.48 0.52 -10.74
C TRP A 71 -10.22 1.24 -11.25
N ALA A 72 -9.40 0.56 -12.06
CA ALA A 72 -8.16 1.09 -12.62
C ALA A 72 -7.25 1.78 -11.56
N PRO A 73 -6.86 1.09 -10.47
CA PRO A 73 -6.12 1.70 -9.37
C PRO A 73 -4.70 2.08 -9.77
N GLN A 74 -4.15 3.06 -9.07
CA GLN A 74 -2.71 3.27 -9.01
C GLN A 74 -2.14 2.37 -7.91
N ALA A 75 -1.06 1.63 -8.19
CA ALA A 75 -0.33 0.78 -7.25
C ALA A 75 1.06 1.38 -6.98
N TRP A 76 1.23 1.98 -5.80
CA TRP A 76 2.45 2.68 -5.40
C TRP A 76 3.31 1.83 -4.48
N SER A 77 4.51 1.49 -4.93
CA SER A 77 5.45 0.65 -4.18
C SER A 77 6.90 1.00 -4.49
N ASP A 78 7.77 0.87 -3.49
CA ASP A 78 9.23 0.95 -3.63
C ASP A 78 9.85 -0.35 -4.16
N SER A 79 9.08 -1.44 -4.20
CA SER A 79 9.55 -2.77 -4.56
C SER A 79 9.29 -3.11 -6.04
N PHE A 80 10.33 -3.21 -6.83
CA PHE A 80 10.24 -3.71 -8.20
C PHE A 80 9.66 -5.14 -8.28
N LEU A 81 9.99 -6.00 -7.30
CA LEU A 81 9.42 -7.34 -7.23
C LEU A 81 7.90 -7.32 -6.97
N SER A 82 7.42 -6.36 -6.21
CA SER A 82 5.98 -6.14 -6.01
C SER A 82 5.30 -5.77 -7.34
N GLN A 83 5.88 -4.87 -8.11
CA GLN A 83 5.36 -4.47 -9.43
C GLN A 83 5.30 -5.65 -10.40
N LEU A 84 6.37 -6.45 -10.46
CA LEU A 84 6.39 -7.68 -11.28
C LEU A 84 5.35 -8.70 -10.81
N ALA A 85 5.20 -8.89 -9.50
CA ALA A 85 4.20 -9.81 -8.95
C ALA A 85 2.78 -9.36 -9.28
N THR A 86 2.50 -8.08 -9.14
CA THR A 86 1.20 -7.49 -9.50
C THR A 86 0.88 -7.74 -10.98
N ARG A 87 1.82 -7.48 -11.89
CA ARG A 87 1.66 -7.75 -13.31
C ARG A 87 1.37 -9.22 -13.61
N ASP A 88 2.16 -10.13 -13.02
CA ASP A 88 1.97 -11.57 -13.21
C ASP A 88 0.61 -12.05 -12.70
N ASN A 89 0.20 -11.52 -11.55
CA ASN A 89 -1.07 -11.89 -10.92
C ASN A 89 -2.29 -11.31 -11.66
N LEU A 90 -2.18 -10.12 -12.27
CA LEU A 90 -3.19 -9.61 -13.19
C LEU A 90 -3.37 -10.56 -14.37
N LEU A 91 -2.28 -10.94 -15.05
CA LEU A 91 -2.31 -11.87 -16.17
C LEU A 91 -2.89 -13.24 -15.77
N ALA A 92 -2.51 -13.77 -14.60
CA ALA A 92 -3.02 -15.04 -14.07
C ALA A 92 -4.54 -15.05 -13.84
N ASN A 93 -5.15 -13.87 -13.70
CA ASN A 93 -6.59 -13.69 -13.52
C ASN A 93 -7.28 -13.18 -14.82
N GLY A 94 -6.57 -13.20 -15.96
CA GLY A 94 -7.12 -12.75 -17.25
C GLY A 94 -7.37 -11.23 -17.31
N ILE A 95 -6.69 -10.45 -16.46
CA ILE A 95 -6.82 -9.00 -16.39
C ILE A 95 -5.65 -8.35 -17.15
N ASP A 96 -5.96 -7.37 -18.00
CA ASP A 96 -4.92 -6.59 -18.66
C ASP A 96 -4.10 -5.78 -17.65
N PRO A 97 -2.77 -5.97 -17.57
CA PRO A 97 -1.92 -5.19 -16.68
C PRO A 97 -1.99 -3.68 -16.89
N ALA A 98 -2.38 -3.20 -18.07
CA ALA A 98 -2.58 -1.78 -18.34
C ALA A 98 -3.74 -1.18 -17.55
N GLY A 99 -4.64 -2.00 -17.01
CA GLY A 99 -5.71 -1.57 -16.10
C GLY A 99 -5.24 -1.13 -14.71
N VAL A 100 -3.94 -1.35 -14.36
CA VAL A 100 -3.35 -0.92 -13.09
C VAL A 100 -2.12 -0.06 -13.37
N THR A 101 -2.16 1.20 -12.94
CA THR A 101 -1.02 2.11 -13.09
C THR A 101 0.03 1.83 -12.02
N GLN A 102 1.19 1.30 -12.40
CA GLN A 102 2.30 1.09 -11.48
C GLN A 102 3.06 2.40 -11.24
N VAL A 103 3.20 2.77 -9.97
CA VAL A 103 3.94 3.96 -9.52
C VAL A 103 5.10 3.51 -8.65
N ASN A 104 6.33 3.88 -8.99
CA ASN A 104 7.51 3.56 -8.17
C ASN A 104 7.75 4.62 -7.09
N SER A 105 8.70 4.36 -6.18
CA SER A 105 9.00 5.24 -5.04
C SER A 105 9.52 6.63 -5.44
N LEU A 106 10.05 6.81 -6.64
CA LEU A 106 10.55 8.10 -7.13
C LEU A 106 9.47 8.94 -7.82
N GLN A 107 8.36 8.32 -8.19
CA GLN A 107 7.24 8.98 -8.85
C GLN A 107 6.21 9.47 -7.84
N GLN A 108 5.49 10.52 -8.19
CA GLN A 108 4.34 11.00 -7.45
C GLN A 108 3.07 10.36 -8.05
N PRO A 109 2.23 9.70 -7.23
CA PRO A 109 0.92 9.25 -7.71
C PRO A 109 0.08 10.44 -8.19
N ALA A 110 -0.80 10.19 -9.15
CA ALA A 110 -1.73 11.20 -9.62
C ALA A 110 -2.88 11.41 -8.61
N GLY A 111 -3.26 12.66 -8.41
CA GLY A 111 -4.35 13.04 -7.52
C GLY A 111 -5.36 13.98 -8.20
N PRO A 112 -6.38 14.40 -7.47
CA PRO A 112 -6.76 13.93 -6.14
C PRO A 112 -7.29 12.49 -6.14
N VAL A 113 -7.28 11.82 -4.97
CA VAL A 113 -7.74 10.44 -4.80
C VAL A 113 -8.97 10.35 -3.90
N ASP A 114 -9.84 9.38 -4.14
CA ASP A 114 -11.08 9.18 -3.38
C ASP A 114 -10.95 8.07 -2.34
N LEU A 115 -10.11 7.06 -2.63
CA LEU A 115 -9.83 5.93 -1.75
C LEU A 115 -8.34 5.63 -1.72
N VAL A 116 -7.78 5.54 -0.53
CA VAL A 116 -6.39 5.14 -0.29
C VAL A 116 -6.37 3.89 0.57
N LEU A 117 -5.69 2.85 0.10
CA LEU A 117 -5.46 1.61 0.83
C LEU A 117 -3.97 1.47 1.12
N ILE A 118 -3.59 1.48 2.39
CA ILE A 118 -2.18 1.41 2.81
C ILE A 118 -1.92 0.12 3.56
N LYS A 119 -1.00 -0.69 3.06
CA LYS A 119 -0.34 -1.74 3.85
C LYS A 119 0.82 -1.09 4.58
N VAL A 120 0.86 -1.21 5.90
CA VAL A 120 1.97 -0.63 6.69
C VAL A 120 3.28 -1.33 6.30
N PRO A 121 4.29 -0.59 5.82
CA PRO A 121 5.56 -1.16 5.45
C PRO A 121 6.39 -1.54 6.68
N LYS A 122 7.49 -2.27 6.49
CA LYS A 122 8.39 -2.68 7.58
C LYS A 122 9.12 -1.51 8.22
N THR A 123 9.43 -0.48 7.44
CA THR A 123 10.20 0.69 7.90
C THR A 123 9.27 1.89 8.06
N LEU A 124 9.36 2.56 9.21
CA LEU A 124 8.58 3.78 9.47
C LEU A 124 9.05 4.95 8.61
N ALA A 125 10.32 5.00 8.23
CA ALA A 125 10.87 5.99 7.33
C ALA A 125 10.15 5.99 5.96
N LEU A 126 9.90 4.82 5.40
CA LEU A 126 9.13 4.70 4.16
C LEU A 126 7.68 5.13 4.36
N LEU A 127 7.07 4.74 5.47
CA LEU A 127 5.70 5.16 5.78
C LEU A 127 5.62 6.69 5.90
N GLU A 128 6.54 7.33 6.63
CA GLU A 128 6.59 8.79 6.80
C GLU A 128 6.68 9.51 5.47
N ASP A 129 7.65 9.13 4.62
CA ASP A 129 7.80 9.71 3.28
C ASP A 129 6.52 9.56 2.45
N GLN A 130 5.93 8.37 2.46
CA GLN A 130 4.70 8.09 1.72
C GLN A 130 3.52 8.93 2.24
N LEU A 131 3.35 9.07 3.56
CA LEU A 131 2.26 9.87 4.14
C LEU A 131 2.41 11.37 3.84
N ILE A 132 3.63 11.91 3.90
CA ILE A 132 3.92 13.30 3.53
C ILE A 132 3.57 13.55 2.06
N ARG A 133 4.03 12.66 1.18
CA ARG A 133 3.79 12.77 -0.26
C ARG A 133 2.34 12.46 -0.66
N LEU A 134 1.62 11.68 0.13
CA LEU A 134 0.20 11.42 -0.05
C LEU A 134 -0.66 12.65 0.26
N ARG A 135 -0.26 13.45 1.23
CA ARG A 135 -1.03 14.58 1.77
C ARG A 135 -1.63 15.50 0.71
N PRO A 136 -0.88 15.99 -0.30
CA PRO A 136 -1.43 16.87 -1.34
C PRO A 136 -2.44 16.20 -2.28
N LEU A 137 -2.57 14.87 -2.23
CA LEU A 137 -3.51 14.11 -3.06
C LEU A 137 -4.88 13.92 -2.37
N LEU A 138 -4.97 14.24 -1.06
CA LEU A 138 -6.18 14.03 -0.26
C LEU A 138 -7.14 15.21 -0.37
N THR A 139 -8.42 14.89 -0.30
CA THR A 139 -9.51 15.83 -0.05
C THR A 139 -10.16 15.50 1.31
N ALA A 140 -11.08 16.33 1.79
CA ALA A 140 -11.82 16.08 3.02
C ALA A 140 -12.69 14.81 2.94
N GLU A 141 -13.09 14.42 1.72
CA GLU A 141 -13.93 13.24 1.43
C GLU A 141 -13.12 11.98 1.17
N THR A 142 -11.80 12.10 1.02
CA THR A 142 -10.93 10.94 0.77
C THR A 142 -11.03 9.93 1.92
N LYS A 143 -11.32 8.68 1.59
CA LYS A 143 -11.28 7.58 2.55
C LYS A 143 -9.88 6.99 2.60
N VAL A 144 -9.26 7.02 3.76
CA VAL A 144 -7.93 6.44 3.98
C VAL A 144 -8.04 5.25 4.92
N LEU A 145 -7.74 4.07 4.41
CA LEU A 145 -7.77 2.80 5.12
C LEU A 145 -6.35 2.24 5.22
N VAL A 146 -5.89 2.02 6.44
CA VAL A 146 -4.55 1.53 6.72
C VAL A 146 -4.65 0.19 7.42
N ALA A 147 -3.92 -0.82 6.97
CA ALA A 147 -3.91 -2.11 7.64
C ALA A 147 -2.53 -2.75 7.73
N GLY A 148 -2.39 -3.61 8.73
CA GLY A 148 -1.21 -4.43 8.93
C GLY A 148 -1.47 -5.57 9.91
N MET A 149 -0.58 -6.54 9.93
CA MET A 149 -0.62 -7.59 10.94
C MET A 149 -0.30 -6.99 12.30
N VAL A 150 -1.04 -7.35 13.36
CA VAL A 150 -0.89 -6.78 14.72
C VAL A 150 0.57 -6.77 15.19
N LYS A 151 1.34 -7.81 14.86
CA LYS A 151 2.77 -7.90 15.20
C LYS A 151 3.64 -6.84 14.50
N ALA A 152 3.20 -6.31 13.37
CA ALA A 152 3.92 -5.34 12.55
C ALA A 152 3.40 -3.91 12.71
N LEU A 153 2.51 -3.67 13.67
CA LEU A 153 1.90 -2.37 13.93
C LEU A 153 2.37 -1.79 15.27
N PRO A 154 3.54 -1.12 15.33
CA PRO A 154 3.96 -0.41 16.53
C PRO A 154 3.08 0.82 16.76
N ARG A 155 2.96 1.29 18.02
CA ARG A 155 2.16 2.48 18.38
C ARG A 155 2.53 3.75 17.61
N SER A 156 3.77 3.86 17.17
CA SER A 156 4.28 4.97 16.36
C SER A 156 3.56 5.13 15.01
N VAL A 157 2.92 4.06 14.49
CA VAL A 157 2.11 4.17 13.27
C VAL A 157 0.92 5.09 13.49
N TRP A 158 0.19 4.93 14.60
CA TRP A 158 -0.95 5.81 14.93
C TRP A 158 -0.52 7.26 15.11
N ALA A 159 0.51 7.49 15.93
CA ALA A 159 1.05 8.83 16.13
C ALA A 159 1.48 9.50 14.81
N MET A 160 2.05 8.74 13.89
CA MET A 160 2.46 9.23 12.57
C MET A 160 1.25 9.56 11.68
N LEU A 161 0.24 8.69 11.65
CA LEU A 161 -1.01 8.92 10.91
C LEU A 161 -1.73 10.18 11.43
N GLU A 162 -1.85 10.31 12.76
CA GLU A 162 -2.51 11.45 13.39
C GLU A 162 -1.75 12.76 13.14
N LYS A 163 -0.41 12.72 13.21
CA LYS A 163 0.45 13.88 12.95
C LYS A 163 0.39 14.36 11.50
N LEU A 164 0.34 13.43 10.54
CA LEU A 164 0.54 13.76 9.13
C LEU A 164 -0.76 13.81 8.32
N LEU A 165 -1.77 13.03 8.70
CA LEU A 165 -3.01 12.92 7.92
C LEU A 165 -4.24 13.39 8.67
N GLY A 166 -4.39 13.04 9.96
CA GLY A 166 -5.57 13.40 10.76
C GLY A 166 -6.01 12.29 11.71
N ALA A 167 -7.17 12.48 12.34
CA ALA A 167 -7.69 11.61 13.39
C ALA A 167 -7.84 10.15 12.93
N THR A 168 -7.53 9.22 13.84
CA THR A 168 -7.62 7.79 13.59
C THR A 168 -8.76 7.12 14.37
N ASP A 169 -9.44 6.18 13.73
CA ASP A 169 -10.35 5.22 14.34
C ASP A 169 -9.86 3.80 14.06
N THR A 170 -9.75 2.98 15.11
CA THR A 170 -9.17 1.65 15.03
C THR A 170 -10.24 0.58 15.17
N ALA A 171 -10.42 -0.22 14.15
CA ALA A 171 -11.32 -1.36 14.17
C ALA A 171 -10.80 -2.51 15.04
N LEU A 172 -11.70 -3.41 15.45
CA LEU A 172 -11.33 -4.64 16.15
C LEU A 172 -10.38 -5.49 15.31
N ALA A 173 -9.46 -6.20 15.97
CA ALA A 173 -8.57 -7.11 15.25
C ALA A 173 -9.34 -8.26 14.60
N TRP A 174 -9.02 -8.58 13.34
CA TRP A 174 -9.60 -9.69 12.60
C TRP A 174 -8.49 -10.56 11.99
N LYS A 175 -8.51 -11.88 12.24
CA LYS A 175 -7.46 -12.82 11.79
C LYS A 175 -6.02 -12.34 12.10
N LYS A 176 -5.80 -11.69 13.25
CA LYS A 176 -4.51 -11.08 13.64
C LYS A 176 -4.06 -9.88 12.77
N ALA A 177 -4.92 -9.33 11.94
CA ALA A 177 -4.75 -8.04 11.29
C ALA A 177 -5.54 -6.96 12.02
N ARG A 178 -5.15 -5.72 11.88
CA ARG A 178 -5.84 -4.55 12.38
C ARG A 178 -6.02 -3.53 11.26
N LEU A 179 -7.18 -2.89 11.27
CA LEU A 179 -7.54 -1.82 10.36
C LEU A 179 -7.61 -0.51 11.13
N ILE A 180 -7.08 0.54 10.52
CA ILE A 180 -7.13 1.92 11.00
C ILE A 180 -7.79 2.75 9.90
N ARG A 181 -8.86 3.45 10.24
CA ARG A 181 -9.49 4.46 9.39
C ARG A 181 -8.90 5.80 9.75
N VAL A 182 -8.53 6.59 8.75
CA VAL A 182 -8.01 7.94 8.96
C VAL A 182 -8.99 8.93 8.35
N THR A 183 -9.38 9.92 9.14
CA THR A 183 -10.15 11.08 8.65
C THR A 183 -9.17 12.19 8.32
N PRO A 184 -8.99 12.55 7.03
CA PRO A 184 -8.04 13.58 6.64
C PRO A 184 -8.38 14.94 7.28
N ASP A 185 -7.38 15.55 7.92
CA ASP A 185 -7.45 16.93 8.40
C ASP A 185 -6.55 17.82 7.53
N LEU A 186 -7.16 18.54 6.61
CA LEU A 186 -6.43 19.38 5.65
C LEU A 186 -5.81 20.64 6.28
N THR A 187 -6.08 20.93 7.54
CA THR A 187 -5.52 22.07 8.27
C THR A 187 -4.17 21.77 8.92
N LEU A 188 -3.80 20.49 9.03
CA LEU A 188 -2.51 20.09 9.60
C LEU A 188 -1.34 20.64 8.78
N THR A 189 -0.38 21.25 9.48
CA THR A 189 0.91 21.60 8.88
C THR A 189 1.77 20.35 8.80
N VAL A 190 2.08 19.91 7.60
CA VAL A 190 2.92 18.73 7.34
C VAL A 190 4.32 19.20 6.94
N PRO A 191 5.38 18.67 7.57
CA PRO A 191 6.75 19.04 7.20
C PRO A 191 7.10 18.53 5.79
N ASP A 192 8.12 19.11 5.19
CA ASP A 192 8.72 18.54 3.99
C ASP A 192 9.30 17.16 4.29
N SER A 193 9.33 16.28 3.27
CA SER A 193 9.97 14.99 3.43
C SER A 193 11.47 15.16 3.75
N PRO A 194 12.00 14.47 4.78
CA PRO A 194 13.43 14.48 5.07
C PRO A 194 14.23 13.69 4.02
N TYR A 195 13.59 13.10 3.03
CA TYR A 195 14.22 12.26 2.01
C TYR A 195 14.22 12.92 0.62
N PRO A 196 15.27 12.65 -0.19
CA PRO A 196 16.45 11.84 0.12
C PRO A 196 17.41 12.55 1.08
N VAL A 197 17.98 11.80 2.02
CA VAL A 197 19.14 12.27 2.81
C VAL A 197 20.36 12.26 1.89
N GLN A 198 21.05 13.39 1.81
CA GLN A 198 22.22 13.54 0.94
C GLN A 198 23.50 13.77 1.76
N TYR A 199 24.58 13.11 1.35
CA TYR A 199 25.90 13.33 1.91
C TYR A 199 26.99 13.11 0.85
N ARG A 200 28.15 13.76 1.03
CA ARG A 200 29.33 13.50 0.20
C ARG A 200 30.09 12.31 0.74
N LEU A 201 30.50 11.41 -0.15
CA LEU A 201 31.38 10.33 0.22
C LEU A 201 32.79 10.91 0.48
N GLU A 202 33.32 10.65 1.68
CA GLU A 202 34.63 11.15 2.12
C GLU A 202 35.73 10.74 1.12
N GLY A 203 36.60 11.69 0.79
CA GLY A 203 37.70 11.51 -0.18
C GLY A 203 37.27 11.49 -1.65
N THR A 204 36.01 11.80 -1.98
CA THR A 204 35.50 11.87 -3.35
C THR A 204 34.58 13.06 -3.56
N ASP A 205 34.27 13.39 -4.84
CA ASP A 205 33.25 14.38 -5.19
C ASP A 205 31.85 13.77 -5.34
N TRP A 206 31.66 12.52 -4.95
CA TRP A 206 30.38 11.84 -5.13
C TRP A 206 29.36 12.27 -4.10
N LEU A 207 28.18 12.63 -4.59
CA LEU A 207 27.00 12.91 -3.77
C LEU A 207 26.14 11.63 -3.70
N ILE A 208 25.98 11.10 -2.51
CA ILE A 208 25.12 9.94 -2.24
C ILE A 208 23.75 10.44 -1.82
N SER A 209 22.69 9.88 -2.39
CA SER A 209 21.29 10.20 -2.07
C SER A 209 20.58 8.94 -1.57
N ASN A 210 20.24 8.91 -0.28
CA ASN A 210 19.52 7.82 0.34
C ASN A 210 18.04 8.16 0.46
N HIS A 211 17.20 7.49 -0.33
CA HIS A 211 15.74 7.58 -0.22
C HIS A 211 15.24 6.82 1.02
N ALA A 212 13.98 7.11 1.39
CA ALA A 212 13.31 6.42 2.49
C ALA A 212 13.32 4.91 2.28
N ASN A 213 13.77 4.05 3.02
CA ASN A 213 13.94 2.58 2.87
C ASN A 213 15.26 2.13 2.23
N VAL A 214 16.19 3.03 1.96
CA VAL A 214 17.56 2.69 1.57
C VAL A 214 18.43 2.65 2.82
N PHE A 215 19.21 1.58 2.97
CA PHE A 215 20.18 1.47 4.07
C PHE A 215 21.34 2.44 3.83
N SER A 216 21.72 3.15 4.88
CA SER A 216 22.93 3.99 4.96
C SER A 216 24.01 3.32 5.76
#